data_a5d540658758021be4bc63c217a30c35
#
_entry.id   a5d540658758021be4bc63c217a30c35
#
_cell.length_a   1.000
_cell.length_b   1.000
_cell.length_c   1.000
_cell.angle_alpha   90.00
_cell.angle_beta   90.00
_cell.angle_gamma   90.00
#
_symmetry.space_group_name_H-M   'P 1'
#
loop_
_entity.id
_entity.type
_entity.pdbx_description
1 polymer ?
#
loop_
_entity_poly.entity_id
_entity_poly.type
_entity_poly.pdbx_seq_one_letter_code
_entity_poly.pdbx_strand_id
1 'polypeptide(L)'
;FIRKLATKIVVRNAKLVTTVTDNLAKAMQNHGLKNDNYVVLPNVVNLDIFHISEKKNNTPCKIIHVSCFEDKSKNISGLLESLKIVEQKGIDFQCTLIGDGMDFDLMKAKAKELQLINKVSFTGLLEGQKLADELASGDFLVLSSNYENMPVVILEALASGLPVVSTNVGGIKEMIDETKGILIEPRNKEALAEAIIKMIETHNDYDPNYLRNSVIERYGYESVGRML
;
A
#
# COMPACT_ATOMS: atom_id res chain seq x y z
N PHE A 1 -23.62 -8.82 -20.39
CA PHE A 1 -23.14 -9.07 -21.75
C PHE A 1 -22.93 -7.75 -22.51
N ILE A 2 -23.97 -6.90 -22.64
CA ILE A 2 -23.94 -5.63 -23.39
C ILE A 2 -22.80 -4.70 -22.92
N ARG A 3 -22.61 -4.51 -21.62
CA ARG A 3 -21.51 -3.68 -21.06
C ARG A 3 -20.13 -4.18 -21.51
N LYS A 4 -19.88 -5.48 -21.46
CA LYS A 4 -18.59 -6.05 -21.89
C LYS A 4 -18.33 -5.83 -23.38
N LEU A 5 -19.36 -5.94 -24.23
CA LEU A 5 -19.24 -5.69 -25.66
C LEU A 5 -18.97 -4.22 -25.96
N ALA A 6 -19.72 -3.32 -25.31
CA ALA A 6 -19.51 -1.88 -25.43
C ALA A 6 -18.09 -1.47 -25.04
N THR A 7 -17.60 -1.97 -23.88
CA THR A 7 -16.22 -1.71 -23.45
C THR A 7 -15.19 -2.16 -24.48
N LYS A 8 -15.35 -3.35 -25.07
CA LYS A 8 -14.44 -3.86 -26.12
C LYS A 8 -14.43 -2.95 -27.36
N ILE A 9 -15.59 -2.46 -27.77
CA ILE A 9 -15.72 -1.56 -28.93
C ILE A 9 -15.02 -0.23 -28.62
N VAL A 10 -15.26 0.35 -27.45
CA VAL A 10 -14.65 1.62 -27.02
C VAL A 10 -13.13 1.50 -26.98
N VAL A 11 -12.61 0.48 -26.30
CA VAL A 11 -11.16 0.27 -26.16
C VAL A 11 -10.52 0.05 -27.55
N ARG A 12 -11.12 -0.75 -28.42
CA ARG A 12 -10.59 -1.04 -29.75
C ARG A 12 -10.49 0.23 -30.64
N ASN A 13 -11.43 1.18 -30.48
CA ASN A 13 -11.47 2.39 -31.30
C ASN A 13 -10.83 3.60 -30.62
N ALA A 14 -10.34 3.48 -29.40
CA ALA A 14 -9.61 4.54 -28.72
C ALA A 14 -8.28 4.82 -29.44
N LYS A 15 -7.91 6.09 -29.56
CA LYS A 15 -6.59 6.49 -30.08
C LYS A 15 -5.47 6.05 -29.17
N LEU A 16 -5.74 6.03 -27.88
CA LEU A 16 -4.80 5.68 -26.81
C LEU A 16 -5.58 5.06 -25.66
N VAL A 17 -5.00 4.03 -25.03
CA VAL A 17 -5.50 3.43 -23.79
C VAL A 17 -4.41 3.58 -22.73
N THR A 18 -4.71 4.30 -21.65
CA THR A 18 -3.78 4.43 -20.54
C THR A 18 -4.10 3.45 -19.42
N THR A 19 -3.08 2.91 -18.80
CA THR A 19 -3.18 2.06 -17.61
C THR A 19 -2.15 2.52 -16.58
N VAL A 20 -2.45 2.32 -15.30
CA VAL A 20 -1.53 2.76 -14.24
C VAL A 20 -0.36 1.78 -14.01
N THR A 21 -0.47 0.53 -14.52
CA THR A 21 0.57 -0.50 -14.45
C THR A 21 0.61 -1.33 -15.71
N ASP A 22 1.75 -1.94 -15.99
CA ASP A 22 1.95 -2.92 -17.05
C ASP A 22 1.07 -4.16 -16.82
N ASN A 23 0.97 -4.58 -15.56
CA ASN A 23 0.12 -5.72 -15.18
C ASN A 23 -1.35 -5.49 -15.54
N LEU A 24 -1.87 -4.28 -15.32
CA LEU A 24 -3.23 -3.92 -15.72
C LEU A 24 -3.40 -3.95 -17.25
N ALA A 25 -2.45 -3.39 -18.00
CA ALA A 25 -2.47 -3.42 -19.46
C ALA A 25 -2.56 -4.87 -19.98
N LYS A 26 -1.69 -5.73 -19.49
CA LYS A 26 -1.67 -7.16 -19.84
C LYS A 26 -2.97 -7.87 -19.46
N ALA A 27 -3.50 -7.61 -18.26
CA ALA A 27 -4.78 -8.17 -17.82
C ALA A 27 -5.94 -7.73 -18.72
N MET A 28 -6.02 -6.46 -19.09
CA MET A 28 -7.03 -5.92 -19.99
C MET A 28 -6.95 -6.58 -21.38
N GLN A 29 -5.76 -6.70 -21.95
CA GLN A 29 -5.54 -7.35 -23.24
C GLN A 29 -5.94 -8.84 -23.21
N ASN A 30 -5.57 -9.56 -22.16
CA ASN A 30 -5.93 -10.98 -21.94
C ASN A 30 -7.45 -11.17 -21.81
N HIS A 31 -8.18 -10.16 -21.30
CA HIS A 31 -9.64 -10.14 -21.23
C HIS A 31 -10.29 -9.69 -22.56
N GLY A 32 -9.50 -9.51 -23.62
CA GLY A 32 -9.94 -9.17 -24.97
C GLY A 32 -10.23 -7.69 -25.17
N LEU A 33 -9.69 -6.81 -24.32
CA LEU A 33 -9.67 -5.36 -24.50
C LEU A 33 -8.44 -5.00 -25.34
N LYS A 34 -8.50 -5.29 -26.64
CA LYS A 34 -7.37 -5.14 -27.58
C LYS A 34 -7.29 -3.72 -28.13
N ASN A 35 -6.11 -3.14 -28.08
CA ASN A 35 -5.72 -1.89 -28.74
C ASN A 35 -4.20 -1.94 -28.98
N ASP A 36 -3.71 -1.31 -30.04
CA ASP A 36 -2.28 -1.32 -30.38
C ASP A 36 -1.50 -0.24 -29.62
N ASN A 37 -2.22 0.73 -29.02
CA ASN A 37 -1.63 1.88 -28.34
C ASN A 37 -1.95 1.86 -26.84
N TYR A 38 -1.43 0.90 -26.11
CA TYR A 38 -1.41 0.93 -24.65
C TYR A 38 -0.20 1.70 -24.14
N VAL A 39 -0.42 2.65 -23.23
CA VAL A 39 0.63 3.42 -22.55
C VAL A 39 0.42 3.32 -21.05
N VAL A 40 1.49 2.99 -20.32
CA VAL A 40 1.47 3.02 -18.86
C VAL A 40 1.66 4.46 -18.41
N LEU A 41 0.66 5.00 -17.76
CA LEU A 41 0.66 6.32 -17.12
C LEU A 41 0.40 6.10 -15.63
N PRO A 42 1.45 6.02 -14.79
CA PRO A 42 1.31 5.66 -13.39
C PRO A 42 0.61 6.74 -12.58
N ASN A 43 0.09 6.36 -11.40
CA ASN A 43 -0.35 7.32 -10.41
C ASN A 43 0.83 8.20 -9.98
N VAL A 44 0.52 9.42 -9.56
CA VAL A 44 1.49 10.40 -9.06
C VAL A 44 1.31 10.60 -7.55
N VAL A 45 2.37 11.08 -6.91
CA VAL A 45 2.35 11.47 -5.51
C VAL A 45 2.74 12.95 -5.35
N ASN A 46 2.11 13.64 -4.41
CA ASN A 46 2.44 15.01 -4.07
C ASN A 46 3.66 15.05 -3.14
N LEU A 47 4.83 15.31 -3.71
CA LEU A 47 6.10 15.35 -2.99
C LEU A 47 6.28 16.59 -2.09
N ASP A 48 5.40 17.59 -2.20
CA ASP A 48 5.46 18.81 -1.37
C ASP A 48 4.95 18.54 0.05
N ILE A 49 4.00 17.61 0.20
CA ILE A 49 3.41 17.28 1.51
C ILE A 49 4.03 16.02 2.14
N PHE A 50 4.35 14.99 1.33
CA PHE A 50 4.99 13.78 1.85
C PHE A 50 6.50 14.01 1.96
N HIS A 51 7.03 13.90 3.18
CA HIS A 51 8.42 14.24 3.49
C HIS A 51 9.02 13.23 4.47
N ILE A 52 10.33 13.10 4.44
CA ILE A 52 11.08 12.32 5.43
C ILE A 52 11.12 13.14 6.71
N SER A 53 10.66 12.56 7.83
CA SER A 53 10.88 13.17 9.15
C SER A 53 12.26 12.84 9.69
N GLU A 54 12.75 13.65 10.63
CA GLU A 54 13.91 13.26 11.43
C GLU A 54 13.60 11.92 12.12
N LYS A 55 14.48 10.92 11.93
CA LYS A 55 14.29 9.56 12.46
C LYS A 55 14.08 9.64 13.97
N LYS A 56 12.89 9.34 14.40
CA LYS A 56 12.61 8.96 15.78
C LYS A 56 12.77 7.45 15.84
N ASN A 57 13.69 6.97 16.67
CA ASN A 57 13.71 5.54 17.00
C ASN A 57 12.48 5.26 17.87
N ASN A 58 11.37 4.92 17.22
CA ASN A 58 10.13 4.64 17.93
C ASN A 58 10.31 3.35 18.76
N THR A 59 10.04 3.46 20.05
CA THR A 59 10.00 2.31 20.95
C THR A 59 8.69 2.37 21.72
N PRO A 60 7.75 1.50 21.44
CA PRO A 60 7.78 0.41 20.43
C PRO A 60 7.73 0.87 18.97
N CYS A 61 8.14 -0.01 18.04
CA CYS A 61 8.09 0.22 16.60
C CYS A 61 6.67 0.58 16.14
N LYS A 62 6.54 1.64 15.33
CA LYS A 62 5.26 2.18 14.86
C LYS A 62 4.95 1.75 13.43
N ILE A 63 3.97 0.88 13.29
CA ILE A 63 3.46 0.35 12.03
C ILE A 63 2.31 1.22 11.54
N ILE A 64 2.29 1.58 10.27
CA ILE A 64 1.18 2.32 9.65
C ILE A 64 0.45 1.42 8.65
N HIS A 65 -0.87 1.46 8.67
CA HIS A 65 -1.74 0.90 7.64
C HIS A 65 -2.71 1.96 7.14
N VAL A 66 -2.84 2.09 5.82
CA VAL A 66 -3.79 3.05 5.20
C VAL A 66 -4.61 2.34 4.15
N SER A 67 -5.92 2.32 4.29
CA SER A 67 -6.82 1.77 3.26
C SER A 67 -8.26 2.24 3.44
N CYS A 68 -9.10 2.02 2.43
CA CYS A 68 -10.55 1.96 2.67
C CYS A 68 -10.88 0.68 3.45
N PHE A 69 -11.79 0.78 4.41
CA PHE A 69 -12.18 -0.36 5.24
C PHE A 69 -13.25 -1.20 4.53
N GLU A 70 -12.82 -1.88 3.45
CA GLU A 70 -13.54 -2.96 2.78
C GLU A 70 -12.71 -4.25 2.93
N ASP A 71 -13.02 -5.05 3.93
CA ASP A 71 -12.19 -6.19 4.36
C ASP A 71 -12.00 -7.24 3.25
N LYS A 72 -13.02 -7.42 2.41
CA LYS A 72 -12.95 -8.34 1.26
C LYS A 72 -11.77 -8.02 0.33
N SER A 73 -11.48 -6.74 0.11
CA SER A 73 -10.39 -6.30 -0.78
C SER A 73 -9.11 -5.99 -0.04
N LYS A 74 -9.20 -5.41 1.17
CA LYS A 74 -8.04 -4.93 1.94
C LYS A 74 -7.53 -5.92 2.98
N ASN A 75 -8.34 -6.95 3.33
CA ASN A 75 -7.98 -8.02 4.26
C ASN A 75 -7.44 -7.50 5.60
N ILE A 76 -8.10 -6.48 6.13
CA ILE A 76 -7.72 -5.86 7.41
C ILE A 76 -7.89 -6.86 8.56
N SER A 77 -8.89 -7.73 8.46
CA SER A 77 -9.07 -8.84 9.39
C SER A 77 -7.85 -9.76 9.44
N GLY A 78 -7.27 -10.09 8.28
CA GLY A 78 -6.04 -10.87 8.19
C GLY A 78 -4.82 -10.13 8.75
N LEU A 79 -4.74 -8.80 8.57
CA LEU A 79 -3.71 -7.98 9.22
C LEU A 79 -3.82 -8.05 10.74
N LEU A 80 -5.04 -7.87 11.30
CA LEU A 80 -5.25 -7.94 12.74
C LEU A 80 -4.88 -9.33 13.31
N GLU A 81 -5.19 -10.41 12.58
CA GLU A 81 -4.77 -11.76 12.96
C GLU A 81 -3.25 -11.93 12.92
N SER A 82 -2.58 -11.36 11.92
CA SER A 82 -1.12 -11.37 11.84
C SER A 82 -0.47 -10.58 12.97
N LEU A 83 -1.02 -9.40 13.30
CA LEU A 83 -0.56 -8.60 14.46
C LEU A 83 -0.75 -9.35 15.77
N LYS A 84 -1.81 -10.17 15.91
CA LYS A 84 -1.98 -11.05 17.08
C LYS A 84 -0.89 -12.12 17.17
N ILE A 85 -0.46 -12.69 16.06
CA ILE A 85 0.66 -13.64 16.02
C ILE A 85 1.95 -12.94 16.45
N VAL A 86 2.21 -11.73 15.98
CA VAL A 86 3.39 -10.91 16.38
C VAL A 86 3.40 -10.68 17.89
N GLU A 87 2.25 -10.27 18.46
CA GLU A 87 2.09 -10.03 19.89
C GLU A 87 2.32 -11.31 20.71
N GLN A 88 1.78 -12.46 20.27
CA GLN A 88 1.95 -13.75 20.92
C GLN A 88 3.41 -14.24 20.94
N LYS A 89 4.23 -13.78 19.99
CA LYS A 89 5.69 -14.02 19.98
C LYS A 89 6.45 -13.07 20.93
N GLY A 90 5.75 -12.22 21.69
CA GLY A 90 6.36 -11.31 22.67
C GLY A 90 7.01 -10.06 22.06
N ILE A 91 6.73 -9.77 20.78
CA ILE A 91 7.30 -8.62 20.09
C ILE A 91 6.41 -7.40 20.32
N ASP A 92 7.02 -6.29 20.74
CA ASP A 92 6.29 -5.04 21.01
C ASP A 92 6.20 -4.17 19.78
N PHE A 93 5.01 -3.58 19.56
CA PHE A 93 4.71 -2.68 18.46
C PHE A 93 3.51 -1.79 18.79
N GLN A 94 3.35 -0.72 18.02
CA GLN A 94 2.11 0.04 17.89
C GLN A 94 1.69 0.04 16.41
N CYS A 95 0.41 -0.10 16.15
CA CYS A 95 -0.10 -0.07 14.77
C CYS A 95 -1.23 0.95 14.65
N THR A 96 -1.09 1.90 13.73
CA THR A 96 -2.13 2.88 13.40
C THR A 96 -2.82 2.46 12.10
N LEU A 97 -4.14 2.22 12.18
CA LEU A 97 -4.99 1.96 11.03
C LEU A 97 -5.74 3.23 10.64
N ILE A 98 -5.44 3.71 9.42
CA ILE A 98 -5.95 4.96 8.86
C ILE A 98 -6.93 4.65 7.75
N GLY A 99 -8.07 5.31 7.76
CA GLY A 99 -9.10 5.19 6.74
C GLY A 99 -10.49 4.98 7.33
N ASP A 100 -11.45 4.80 6.43
CA ASP A 100 -12.85 4.58 6.77
C ASP A 100 -13.50 3.67 5.72
N GLY A 101 -14.69 3.14 6.00
CA GLY A 101 -15.43 2.29 5.09
C GLY A 101 -16.45 1.40 5.79
N MET A 102 -17.11 0.55 5.00
CA MET A 102 -18.25 -0.23 5.48
C MET A 102 -17.91 -1.21 6.63
N ASP A 103 -16.66 -1.66 6.70
CA ASP A 103 -16.22 -2.63 7.70
C ASP A 103 -15.46 -1.98 8.87
N PHE A 104 -15.42 -0.63 8.97
CA PHE A 104 -14.63 0.09 9.97
C PHE A 104 -14.95 -0.36 11.40
N ASP A 105 -16.24 -0.33 11.79
CA ASP A 105 -16.66 -0.74 13.13
C ASP A 105 -16.47 -2.24 13.37
N LEU A 106 -16.62 -3.07 12.33
CA LEU A 106 -16.36 -4.51 12.40
C LEU A 106 -14.87 -4.78 12.70
N MET A 107 -13.94 -4.04 12.08
CA MET A 107 -12.51 -4.19 12.34
C MET A 107 -12.13 -3.71 13.75
N LYS A 108 -12.76 -2.66 14.26
CA LYS A 108 -12.60 -2.24 15.68
C LYS A 108 -13.07 -3.32 16.64
N ALA A 109 -14.23 -3.93 16.37
CA ALA A 109 -14.74 -5.04 17.18
C ALA A 109 -13.78 -6.25 17.13
N LYS A 110 -13.26 -6.60 15.95
CA LYS A 110 -12.28 -7.68 15.78
C LYS A 110 -10.97 -7.39 16.54
N ALA A 111 -10.45 -6.18 16.50
CA ALA A 111 -9.25 -5.80 17.27
C ALA A 111 -9.48 -5.96 18.78
N LYS A 112 -10.69 -5.65 19.27
CA LYS A 112 -11.08 -5.88 20.67
C LYS A 112 -11.16 -7.37 21.00
N GLU A 113 -11.78 -8.17 20.14
CA GLU A 113 -11.86 -9.63 20.28
C GLU A 113 -10.48 -10.26 20.37
N LEU A 114 -9.54 -9.82 19.54
CA LEU A 114 -8.14 -10.24 19.53
C LEU A 114 -7.29 -9.65 20.67
N GLN A 115 -7.89 -8.81 21.54
CA GLN A 115 -7.21 -8.15 22.67
C GLN A 115 -6.05 -7.22 22.23
N LEU A 116 -6.19 -6.59 21.07
CA LEU A 116 -5.17 -5.69 20.49
C LEU A 116 -5.44 -4.19 20.76
N ILE A 117 -6.42 -3.84 21.59
CA ILE A 117 -6.87 -2.45 21.81
C ILE A 117 -5.78 -1.51 22.35
N ASN A 118 -4.77 -2.04 23.03
CA ASN A 118 -3.63 -1.28 23.56
C ASN A 118 -2.47 -1.15 22.55
N LYS A 119 -2.53 -1.86 21.43
CA LYS A 119 -1.48 -1.91 20.40
C LYS A 119 -1.96 -1.41 19.04
N VAL A 120 -3.25 -1.36 18.82
CA VAL A 120 -3.86 -0.98 17.54
C VAL A 120 -4.79 0.21 17.75
N SER A 121 -4.53 1.29 17.04
CA SER A 121 -5.35 2.50 17.03
C SER A 121 -6.05 2.70 15.68
N PHE A 122 -7.22 3.32 15.68
CA PHE A 122 -8.03 3.62 14.51
C PHE A 122 -8.27 5.13 14.45
N THR A 123 -7.78 5.81 13.43
CA THR A 123 -7.87 7.27 13.31
C THR A 123 -9.12 7.74 12.57
N GLY A 124 -9.77 6.87 11.79
CA GLY A 124 -10.67 7.30 10.73
C GLY A 124 -9.90 7.82 9.51
N LEU A 125 -10.61 8.49 8.59
CA LEU A 125 -10.01 9.05 7.39
C LEU A 125 -9.06 10.21 7.72
N LEU A 126 -7.84 10.12 7.24
CA LEU A 126 -6.88 11.23 7.20
C LEU A 126 -6.52 11.52 5.75
N GLU A 127 -6.37 12.81 5.41
CA GLU A 127 -6.03 13.27 4.06
C GLU A 127 -5.02 14.42 4.13
N GLY A 128 -4.34 14.67 3.00
CA GLY A 128 -3.40 15.78 2.86
C GLY A 128 -2.30 15.77 3.91
N GLN A 129 -2.05 16.93 4.53
CA GLN A 129 -0.96 17.08 5.51
C GLN A 129 -1.12 16.14 6.72
N LYS A 130 -2.35 15.89 7.20
CA LYS A 130 -2.57 14.98 8.34
C LYS A 130 -2.14 13.55 8.05
N LEU A 131 -2.40 13.07 6.83
CA LEU A 131 -1.94 11.75 6.40
C LEU A 131 -0.41 11.72 6.25
N ALA A 132 0.17 12.78 5.67
CA ALA A 132 1.61 12.91 5.51
C ALA A 132 2.34 12.91 6.85
N ASP A 133 1.83 13.66 7.84
CA ASP A 133 2.39 13.72 9.18
C ASP A 133 2.31 12.36 9.90
N GLU A 134 1.20 11.64 9.73
CA GLU A 134 1.04 10.32 10.33
C GLU A 134 1.96 9.29 9.67
N LEU A 135 2.10 9.28 8.33
CA LEU A 135 3.09 8.46 7.64
C LEU A 135 4.51 8.81 8.11
N ALA A 136 4.88 10.09 8.09
CA ALA A 136 6.20 10.54 8.53
C ALA A 136 6.54 10.17 9.99
N SER A 137 5.54 9.88 10.83
CA SER A 137 5.71 9.44 12.21
C SER A 137 5.92 7.93 12.36
N GLY A 138 5.68 7.13 11.32
CA GLY A 138 5.80 5.69 11.32
C GLY A 138 7.22 5.20 11.06
N ASP A 139 7.43 3.90 11.24
CA ASP A 139 8.68 3.21 10.92
C ASP A 139 8.56 2.41 9.61
N PHE A 140 7.38 1.87 9.30
CA PHE A 140 7.07 1.24 8.02
C PHE A 140 5.56 1.16 7.74
N LEU A 141 5.22 1.00 6.46
CA LEU A 141 3.85 0.75 6.00
C LEU A 141 3.58 -0.75 5.88
N VAL A 142 2.37 -1.20 6.26
CA VAL A 142 1.90 -2.57 5.97
C VAL A 142 0.61 -2.55 5.17
N LEU A 143 0.54 -3.36 4.10
CA LEU A 143 -0.67 -3.60 3.30
C LEU A 143 -0.91 -5.10 3.17
N SER A 144 -2.12 -5.54 3.54
CA SER A 144 -2.54 -6.95 3.55
C SER A 144 -3.49 -7.31 2.40
N SER A 145 -3.65 -6.44 1.44
CA SER A 145 -4.71 -6.45 0.43
C SER A 145 -4.79 -7.75 -0.37
N ASN A 146 -6.02 -8.17 -0.68
CA ASN A 146 -6.32 -9.23 -1.64
C ASN A 146 -6.37 -8.73 -3.09
N TYR A 147 -6.66 -7.43 -3.26
CA TYR A 147 -6.79 -6.77 -4.56
C TYR A 147 -6.22 -5.37 -4.51
N GLU A 148 -5.30 -5.10 -5.40
CA GLU A 148 -4.77 -3.77 -5.67
C GLU A 148 -4.55 -3.62 -7.18
N ASN A 149 -4.45 -2.38 -7.60
CA ASN A 149 -3.95 -2.06 -8.93
C ASN A 149 -2.59 -1.37 -8.79
N MET A 150 -2.62 -0.10 -8.43
CA MET A 150 -1.45 0.69 -8.08
C MET A 150 -1.81 1.55 -6.87
N PRO A 151 -1.61 1.04 -5.63
CA PRO A 151 -1.99 1.76 -4.42
C PRO A 151 -1.10 2.99 -4.21
N VAL A 152 -1.71 4.18 -4.24
CA VAL A 152 -0.99 5.46 -4.09
C VAL A 152 -0.29 5.54 -2.74
N VAL A 153 -0.87 4.94 -1.71
CA VAL A 153 -0.28 4.93 -0.36
C VAL A 153 1.13 4.31 -0.30
N ILE A 154 1.46 3.39 -1.20
CA ILE A 154 2.85 2.88 -1.31
C ILE A 154 3.79 4.00 -1.77
N LEU A 155 3.37 4.81 -2.76
CA LEU A 155 4.16 5.96 -3.21
C LEU A 155 4.30 7.01 -2.10
N GLU A 156 3.23 7.26 -1.35
CA GLU A 156 3.19 8.18 -0.22
C GLU A 156 4.13 7.73 0.92
N ALA A 157 4.12 6.44 1.26
CA ALA A 157 5.03 5.86 2.25
C ALA A 157 6.49 5.94 1.82
N LEU A 158 6.81 5.51 0.59
CA LEU A 158 8.17 5.61 0.05
C LEU A 158 8.65 7.07 -0.05
N ALA A 159 7.76 8.01 -0.44
CA ALA A 159 8.04 9.43 -0.46
C ALA A 159 8.32 9.99 0.94
N SER A 160 7.74 9.38 1.98
CA SER A 160 8.00 9.68 3.39
C SER A 160 9.19 8.91 3.97
N GLY A 161 9.91 8.14 3.14
CA GLY A 161 11.08 7.37 3.54
C GLY A 161 10.77 6.09 4.30
N LEU A 162 9.53 5.57 4.22
CA LEU A 162 9.11 4.36 4.90
C LEU A 162 9.25 3.13 3.98
N PRO A 163 9.92 2.06 4.41
CA PRO A 163 9.85 0.77 3.73
C PRO A 163 8.45 0.15 3.87
N VAL A 164 8.16 -0.85 3.02
CA VAL A 164 6.81 -1.39 2.88
C VAL A 164 6.81 -2.91 3.06
N VAL A 165 5.89 -3.42 3.88
CA VAL A 165 5.48 -4.83 3.86
C VAL A 165 4.16 -4.91 3.11
N SER A 166 4.08 -5.72 2.05
CA SER A 166 2.84 -5.82 1.28
C SER A 166 2.61 -7.22 0.71
N THR A 167 1.35 -7.50 0.42
CA THR A 167 0.98 -8.64 -0.42
C THR A 167 1.35 -8.39 -1.88
N ASN A 168 1.81 -9.42 -2.58
CA ASN A 168 2.16 -9.39 -3.99
C ASN A 168 0.91 -9.53 -4.88
N VAL A 169 0.09 -8.49 -4.96
CA VAL A 169 -1.14 -8.46 -5.77
C VAL A 169 -1.13 -7.30 -6.75
N GLY A 170 -1.79 -7.48 -7.89
CA GLY A 170 -1.91 -6.44 -8.92
C GLY A 170 -0.57 -5.95 -9.44
N GLY A 171 -0.35 -4.64 -9.41
CA GLY A 171 0.88 -3.98 -9.86
C GLY A 171 1.89 -3.69 -8.75
N ILE A 172 1.69 -4.18 -7.53
CA ILE A 172 2.56 -3.83 -6.38
C ILE A 172 4.01 -4.24 -6.64
N LYS A 173 4.26 -5.40 -7.28
CA LYS A 173 5.62 -5.84 -7.64
C LYS A 173 6.34 -4.93 -8.66
N GLU A 174 5.62 -4.02 -9.32
CA GLU A 174 6.22 -3.01 -10.20
C GLU A 174 6.75 -1.81 -9.40
N MET A 175 6.33 -1.69 -8.12
CA MET A 175 6.65 -0.59 -7.20
C MET A 175 7.66 -1.01 -6.14
N ILE A 176 7.59 -2.25 -5.66
CA ILE A 176 8.36 -2.77 -4.52
C ILE A 176 9.28 -3.90 -4.99
N ASP A 177 10.53 -3.78 -4.63
CA ASP A 177 11.58 -4.79 -4.68
C ASP A 177 12.23 -4.92 -3.28
N GLU A 178 13.23 -5.78 -3.14
CA GLU A 178 13.93 -6.03 -1.85
C GLU A 178 14.62 -4.79 -1.26
N THR A 179 14.90 -3.76 -2.08
CA THR A 179 15.48 -2.50 -1.62
C THR A 179 14.46 -1.53 -1.03
N LYS A 180 13.16 -1.81 -1.20
CA LYS A 180 12.04 -0.96 -0.79
C LYS A 180 11.10 -1.63 0.22
N GLY A 181 11.20 -2.96 0.36
CA GLY A 181 10.33 -3.65 1.29
C GLY A 181 10.28 -5.16 1.12
N ILE A 182 9.27 -5.76 1.73
CA ILE A 182 9.04 -7.20 1.73
C ILE A 182 7.69 -7.49 1.07
N LEU A 183 7.70 -8.37 0.06
CA LEU A 183 6.48 -8.87 -0.58
C LEU A 183 6.19 -10.30 -0.13
N ILE A 184 4.92 -10.57 0.15
CA ILE A 184 4.42 -11.90 0.53
C ILE A 184 3.24 -12.30 -0.36
N GLU A 185 2.93 -13.60 -0.39
CA GLU A 185 1.72 -14.08 -1.05
C GLU A 185 0.45 -13.65 -0.27
N PRO A 186 -0.63 -13.27 -0.95
CA PRO A 186 -1.87 -12.85 -0.30
C PRO A 186 -2.53 -14.00 0.47
N ARG A 187 -3.39 -13.66 1.44
CA ARG A 187 -4.16 -14.60 2.27
C ARG A 187 -3.31 -15.56 3.11
N ASN A 188 -2.11 -15.15 3.46
CA ASN A 188 -1.20 -15.90 4.32
C ASN A 188 -0.82 -15.04 5.52
N LYS A 189 -1.57 -15.18 6.60
CA LYS A 189 -1.40 -14.37 7.82
C LYS A 189 -0.12 -14.72 8.57
N GLU A 190 0.31 -15.96 8.48
CA GLU A 190 1.56 -16.43 9.08
C GLU A 190 2.75 -15.77 8.37
N ALA A 191 2.78 -15.78 7.04
CA ALA A 191 3.82 -15.11 6.27
C ALA A 191 3.78 -13.58 6.46
N LEU A 192 2.58 -12.98 6.62
CA LEU A 192 2.47 -11.56 6.92
C LEU A 192 3.04 -11.25 8.31
N ALA A 193 2.76 -12.07 9.31
CA ALA A 193 3.32 -11.92 10.66
C ALA A 193 4.86 -12.03 10.65
N GLU A 194 5.41 -13.00 9.93
CA GLU A 194 6.87 -13.17 9.78
C GLU A 194 7.51 -11.97 9.06
N ALA A 195 6.88 -11.47 8.00
CA ALA A 195 7.35 -10.27 7.29
C ALA A 195 7.30 -9.01 8.18
N ILE A 196 6.25 -8.85 8.99
CA ILE A 196 6.14 -7.76 9.97
C ILE A 196 7.26 -7.88 11.01
N ILE A 197 7.50 -9.05 11.57
CA ILE A 197 8.58 -9.28 12.55
C ILE A 197 9.93 -8.91 11.93
N LYS A 198 10.22 -9.44 10.75
CA LYS A 198 11.45 -9.12 10.04
C LYS A 198 11.60 -7.62 9.80
N MET A 199 10.51 -6.93 9.40
CA MET A 199 10.56 -5.48 9.16
C MET A 199 10.76 -4.70 10.47
N ILE A 200 10.18 -5.12 11.60
CA ILE A 200 10.44 -4.51 12.91
C ILE A 200 11.95 -4.57 13.24
N GLU A 201 12.62 -5.67 12.89
CA GLU A 201 14.05 -5.86 13.13
C GLU A 201 14.94 -5.07 12.14
N THR A 202 14.48 -4.88 10.89
CA THR A 202 15.33 -4.42 9.78
C THR A 202 14.90 -3.10 9.13
N HIS A 203 13.82 -2.44 9.58
CA HIS A 203 13.36 -1.18 8.96
C HIS A 203 14.43 -0.09 8.93
N ASN A 204 15.38 -0.10 9.89
CA ASN A 204 16.49 0.85 9.95
C ASN A 204 17.59 0.59 8.90
N ASP A 205 17.60 -0.58 8.25
CA ASP A 205 18.56 -0.92 7.19
C ASP A 205 18.17 -0.28 5.84
N TYR A 206 16.93 0.20 5.72
CA TYR A 206 16.45 0.90 4.54
C TYR A 206 16.88 2.37 4.57
N ASP A 207 17.44 2.85 3.47
CA ASP A 207 17.81 4.28 3.33
C ASP A 207 16.57 5.12 2.94
N PRO A 208 16.07 6.01 3.82
CA PRO A 208 14.90 6.83 3.53
C PRO A 208 15.05 7.73 2.31
N ASN A 209 16.28 8.22 2.04
CA ASN A 209 16.54 9.05 0.87
C ASN A 209 16.48 8.24 -0.42
N TYR A 210 17.00 7.01 -0.41
CA TYR A 210 16.87 6.10 -1.54
C TYR A 210 15.40 5.79 -1.84
N LEU A 211 14.60 5.46 -0.80
CA LEU A 211 13.17 5.20 -0.96
C LEU A 211 12.46 6.39 -1.60
N ARG A 212 12.66 7.60 -1.08
CA ARG A 212 12.08 8.83 -1.62
C ARG A 212 12.53 9.11 -3.05
N ASN A 213 13.81 9.01 -3.34
CA ASN A 213 14.36 9.30 -4.68
C ASN A 213 13.77 8.35 -5.73
N SER A 214 13.56 7.07 -5.39
CA SER A 214 12.93 6.10 -6.28
C SER A 214 11.50 6.51 -6.71
N VAL A 215 10.80 7.26 -5.86
CA VAL A 215 9.47 7.82 -6.17
C VAL A 215 9.58 9.10 -6.98
N ILE A 216 10.48 10.01 -6.64
CA ILE A 216 10.69 11.28 -7.36
C ILE A 216 10.97 11.02 -8.84
N GLU A 217 11.90 10.10 -9.11
CA GLU A 217 12.35 9.78 -10.47
C GLU A 217 11.23 9.20 -11.35
N ARG A 218 10.29 8.49 -10.78
CA ARG A 218 9.34 7.68 -11.53
C ARG A 218 7.87 8.14 -11.40
N TYR A 219 7.50 8.70 -10.26
CA TYR A 219 6.10 8.96 -9.88
C TYR A 219 5.84 10.41 -9.44
N GLY A 220 6.84 11.29 -9.55
CA GLY A 220 6.66 12.72 -9.34
C GLY A 220 5.88 13.37 -10.49
N TYR A 221 5.22 14.50 -10.21
CA TYR A 221 4.42 15.23 -11.21
C TYR A 221 5.21 15.55 -12.48
N GLU A 222 6.48 15.98 -12.35
CA GLU A 222 7.31 16.31 -13.52
C GLU A 222 7.66 15.06 -14.34
N SER A 223 7.96 13.94 -13.68
CA SER A 223 8.35 12.71 -14.35
C SER A 223 7.20 12.12 -15.15
N VAL A 224 6.01 12.05 -14.54
CA VAL A 224 4.81 11.54 -15.21
C VAL A 224 4.28 12.55 -16.23
N GLY A 225 4.37 13.86 -15.95
CA GLY A 225 3.95 14.90 -16.88
C GLY A 225 4.74 14.88 -18.21
N ARG A 226 6.00 14.44 -18.19
CA ARG A 226 6.81 14.24 -19.42
C ARG A 226 6.39 13.04 -20.27
N MET A 227 5.56 12.15 -19.74
CA MET A 227 5.02 10.98 -20.49
C MET A 227 3.77 11.32 -21.29
N LEU A 228 3.17 12.50 -21.05
CA LEU A 228 1.99 13.02 -21.76
C LEU A 228 2.39 13.89 -22.94
#